data_aa6702bdfda258074360bbda9c30ba1f
#
_entry.id   aa6702bdfda258074360bbda9c30ba1f
#
_cell.length_a   1.000
_cell.length_b   1.000
_cell.length_c   1.000
_cell.angle_alpha   90.00
_cell.angle_beta   90.00
_cell.angle_gamma   90.00
#
_symmetry.space_group_name_H-M   'P 1'
#
loop_
_entity.id
_entity.type
_entity.pdbx_description
1 polymer ?
#
loop_
_entity_poly.entity_id
_entity_poly.type
_entity_poly.pdbx_seq_one_letter_code
_entity_poly.pdbx_strand_id
1 'polypeptide(L)'
;SHACPFARIMEDSLTDRLIQIGIRTTNDHQRQQAKKFGIELYELPEMPTDLDLSNNDKVYISLDLDVFDPAFVPGISHHEPGGLSVRDVIGIIHSINASIVGADVVELNPQRDLNGMTAAVAAKMVKEIAGKMVIT
;
A
#
# COMPACT_ATOMS: atom_id res chain seq x y z
N SER A 1 9.73 -10.79 12.21
CA SER A 1 8.60 -11.36 11.45
C SER A 1 8.20 -10.42 10.33
N HIS A 2 7.80 -10.94 9.18
CA HIS A 2 7.26 -10.15 8.06
C HIS A 2 6.00 -9.34 8.44
N ALA A 3 5.35 -9.67 9.53
CA ALA A 3 4.18 -8.95 10.06
C ALA A 3 4.52 -7.64 10.79
N CYS A 4 5.79 -7.28 10.97
CA CYS A 4 6.18 -6.16 11.83
C CYS A 4 7.15 -5.14 11.21
N PRO A 5 7.34 -5.04 9.88
CA PRO A 5 8.35 -4.13 9.33
C PRO A 5 8.02 -2.67 9.66
N PHE A 6 6.80 -2.25 9.51
CA PHE A 6 6.39 -0.87 9.79
C PHE A 6 6.45 -0.50 11.27
N ALA A 7 6.22 -1.46 12.18
CA ALA A 7 6.43 -1.22 13.60
C ALA A 7 7.91 -0.93 13.89
N ARG A 8 8.83 -1.66 13.25
CA ARG A 8 10.28 -1.39 13.40
C ARG A 8 10.68 -0.04 12.80
N ILE A 9 10.15 0.30 11.62
CA ILE A 9 10.39 1.60 10.97
C ILE A 9 10.02 2.74 11.92
N MET A 10 8.86 2.65 12.58
CA MET A 10 8.40 3.69 13.50
C MET A 10 9.17 3.68 14.83
N GLU A 11 9.50 2.52 15.39
CA GLU A 11 10.29 2.41 16.61
C GLU A 11 11.72 2.95 16.44
N ASP A 12 12.32 2.72 15.28
CA ASP A 12 13.67 3.18 14.96
C ASP A 12 13.68 4.59 14.34
N SER A 13 12.52 5.25 14.24
CA SER A 13 12.36 6.60 13.68
C SER A 13 12.99 6.75 12.29
N LEU A 14 12.78 5.76 11.42
CA LEU A 14 13.31 5.74 10.05
C LEU A 14 12.48 6.58 9.08
N THR A 15 11.30 7.02 9.48
CA THR A 15 10.45 7.96 8.76
C THR A 15 9.75 8.89 9.75
N ASP A 16 9.48 10.12 9.30
CA ASP A 16 8.73 11.09 10.08
C ASP A 16 7.21 10.87 10.00
N ARG A 17 6.75 10.21 8.94
CA ARG A 17 5.32 10.04 8.67
C ARG A 17 5.07 8.67 8.04
N LEU A 18 4.03 7.97 8.50
CA LEU A 18 3.55 6.72 7.93
C LEU A 18 2.05 6.81 7.66
N ILE A 19 1.67 6.56 6.42
CA ILE A 19 0.27 6.52 5.97
C ILE A 19 -0.04 5.09 5.53
N GLN A 20 -1.10 4.50 6.07
CA GLN A 20 -1.58 3.16 5.69
C GLN A 20 -2.97 3.28 5.10
N ILE A 21 -3.15 2.79 3.87
CA ILE A 21 -4.39 2.94 3.10
C ILE A 21 -4.91 1.57 2.68
N GLY A 22 -6.23 1.38 2.75
CA GLY A 22 -6.88 0.16 2.29
C GLY A 22 -6.88 -0.97 3.30
N ILE A 23 -6.63 -0.65 4.55
CA ILE A 23 -6.66 -1.61 5.66
C ILE A 23 -8.10 -2.04 5.94
N ARG A 24 -8.33 -3.35 6.17
CA ARG A 24 -9.69 -3.85 6.46
C ARG A 24 -9.76 -4.99 7.49
N THR A 25 -8.63 -5.39 8.06
CA THR A 25 -8.56 -6.46 9.07
C THR A 25 -7.72 -6.04 10.26
N THR A 26 -8.09 -4.95 10.93
CA THR A 26 -7.41 -4.49 12.15
C THR A 26 -8.09 -4.97 13.40
N ASN A 27 -7.30 -5.22 14.44
CA ASN A 27 -7.78 -5.43 15.80
C ASN A 27 -7.48 -4.22 16.69
N ASP A 28 -8.03 -4.20 17.90
CA ASP A 28 -7.86 -3.06 18.82
C ASP A 28 -6.41 -2.80 19.21
N HIS A 29 -5.59 -3.86 19.32
CA HIS A 29 -4.17 -3.71 19.60
C HIS A 29 -3.46 -2.96 18.46
N GLN A 30 -3.74 -3.33 17.21
CA GLN A 30 -3.15 -2.66 16.04
C GLN A 30 -3.58 -1.19 15.96
N ARG A 31 -4.86 -0.87 16.20
CA ARG A 31 -5.34 0.52 16.26
C ARG A 31 -4.67 1.33 17.37
N GLN A 32 -4.46 0.72 18.55
CA GLN A 32 -3.75 1.35 19.65
C GLN A 32 -2.27 1.62 19.29
N GLN A 33 -1.61 0.69 18.61
CA GLN A 33 -0.23 0.89 18.14
C GLN A 33 -0.17 1.98 17.06
N ALA A 34 -1.08 1.98 16.09
CA ALA A 34 -1.16 3.04 15.09
C ALA A 34 -1.30 4.42 15.75
N LYS A 35 -2.20 4.54 16.72
CA LYS A 35 -2.37 5.78 17.49
C LYS A 35 -1.13 6.18 18.28
N LYS A 36 -0.46 5.21 18.92
CA LYS A 36 0.77 5.44 19.70
C LYS A 36 1.90 6.02 18.86
N PHE A 37 2.04 5.55 17.62
CA PHE A 37 3.09 5.97 16.70
C PHE A 37 2.65 7.10 15.76
N GLY A 38 1.43 7.63 15.89
CA GLY A 38 0.93 8.69 15.02
C GLY A 38 0.73 8.26 13.56
N ILE A 39 0.46 6.96 13.33
CA ILE A 39 0.22 6.43 11.99
C ILE A 39 -1.15 6.92 11.48
N GLU A 40 -1.17 7.45 10.27
CA GLU A 40 -2.40 7.79 9.56
C GLU A 40 -3.00 6.52 8.96
N LEU A 41 -4.04 6.00 9.61
CA LEU A 41 -4.65 4.73 9.26
C LEU A 41 -6.00 4.95 8.57
N TYR A 42 -6.09 4.61 7.29
CA TYR A 42 -7.33 4.63 6.51
C TYR A 42 -7.86 3.21 6.35
N GLU A 43 -8.87 2.89 7.16
CA GLU A 43 -9.58 1.60 7.10
C GLU A 43 -10.73 1.68 6.11
N LEU A 44 -10.87 0.69 5.24
CA LEU A 44 -11.97 0.65 4.27
C LEU A 44 -13.36 0.59 4.98
N PRO A 45 -14.37 1.28 4.43
CA PRO A 45 -14.39 1.95 3.11
C PRO A 45 -13.84 3.39 3.10
N GLU A 46 -13.27 3.88 4.18
CA GLU A 46 -12.75 5.25 4.26
C GLU A 46 -11.46 5.38 3.44
N MET A 47 -11.45 6.37 2.55
CA MET A 47 -10.30 6.68 1.70
C MET A 47 -9.90 8.14 1.89
N PRO A 48 -8.59 8.43 1.91
CA PRO A 48 -8.15 9.83 1.97
C PRO A 48 -8.59 10.57 0.70
N THR A 49 -9.12 11.77 0.88
CA THR A 49 -9.43 12.68 -0.25
C THR A 49 -8.18 13.40 -0.75
N ASP A 50 -7.21 13.60 0.14
CA ASP A 50 -5.90 14.18 -0.13
C ASP A 50 -4.90 13.57 0.87
N LEU A 51 -3.69 13.31 0.42
CA LEU A 51 -2.61 12.79 1.26
C LEU A 51 -1.79 13.92 1.91
N ASP A 52 -2.12 15.19 1.61
CA ASP A 52 -1.40 16.37 2.10
C ASP A 52 0.12 16.22 1.91
N LEU A 53 0.51 15.90 0.67
CA LEU A 53 1.89 15.75 0.24
C LEU A 53 2.28 16.89 -0.69
N SER A 54 3.48 17.40 -0.52
CA SER A 54 4.06 18.46 -1.35
C SER A 54 5.16 17.94 -2.27
N ASN A 55 5.51 18.69 -3.31
CA ASN A 55 6.61 18.34 -4.23
C ASN A 55 7.99 18.25 -3.53
N ASN A 56 8.12 18.81 -2.32
CA ASN A 56 9.36 18.75 -1.54
C ASN A 56 9.46 17.49 -0.67
N ASP A 57 8.36 16.76 -0.50
CA ASP A 57 8.34 15.53 0.29
C ASP A 57 8.99 14.39 -0.49
N LYS A 58 9.66 13.51 0.25
CA LYS A 58 10.22 12.27 -0.27
C LYS A 58 9.38 11.11 0.21
N VAL A 59 8.85 10.34 -0.72
CA VAL A 59 7.93 9.24 -0.44
C VAL A 59 8.54 7.91 -0.84
N TYR A 60 8.48 6.93 0.05
CA TYR A 60 8.68 5.52 -0.28
C TYR A 60 7.31 4.84 -0.32
N ILE A 61 7.02 4.12 -1.40
CA ILE A 61 5.77 3.38 -1.57
C ILE A 61 6.02 1.90 -1.28
N SER A 62 5.33 1.34 -0.29
CA SER A 62 5.23 -0.11 -0.12
C SER A 62 3.83 -0.55 -0.52
N LEU A 63 3.72 -1.23 -1.66
CA LEU A 63 2.45 -1.72 -2.17
C LEU A 63 2.29 -3.20 -1.87
N ASP A 64 1.45 -3.49 -0.89
CA ASP A 64 1.02 -4.84 -0.56
C ASP A 64 -0.15 -5.24 -1.46
N LEU A 65 -0.02 -6.35 -2.20
CA LEU A 65 -1.07 -6.84 -3.10
C LEU A 65 -2.32 -7.33 -2.35
N ASP A 66 -2.22 -7.58 -1.05
CA ASP A 66 -3.39 -7.92 -0.23
C ASP A 66 -4.39 -6.74 -0.11
N VAL A 67 -4.00 -5.50 -0.47
CA VAL A 67 -4.92 -4.35 -0.53
C VAL A 67 -6.04 -4.54 -1.53
N PHE A 68 -5.80 -5.28 -2.59
CA PHE A 68 -6.80 -5.54 -3.62
C PHE A 68 -7.88 -6.53 -3.16
N ASP A 69 -9.07 -6.38 -3.74
CA ASP A 69 -10.07 -7.42 -3.60
C ASP A 69 -9.60 -8.72 -4.31
N PRO A 70 -9.74 -9.89 -3.68
CA PRO A 70 -9.33 -11.17 -4.27
C PRO A 70 -10.01 -11.48 -5.61
N ALA A 71 -11.14 -10.85 -5.92
CA ALA A 71 -11.80 -10.97 -7.22
C ALA A 71 -10.95 -10.39 -8.37
N PHE A 72 -10.09 -9.42 -8.09
CA PHE A 72 -9.16 -8.84 -9.07
C PHE A 72 -7.77 -9.45 -8.97
N VAL A 73 -7.35 -9.84 -7.76
CA VAL A 73 -5.97 -10.26 -7.46
C VAL A 73 -6.01 -11.57 -6.66
N PRO A 74 -6.28 -12.71 -7.32
CA PRO A 74 -6.39 -14.00 -6.63
C PRO A 74 -5.05 -14.58 -6.15
N GLY A 75 -3.92 -14.17 -6.72
CA GLY A 75 -2.58 -14.69 -6.42
C GLY A 75 -1.95 -14.07 -5.18
N ILE A 76 -2.68 -14.02 -4.06
CA ILE A 76 -2.24 -13.50 -2.75
C ILE A 76 -2.46 -14.56 -1.67
N SER A 77 -1.83 -14.37 -0.50
CA SER A 77 -1.92 -15.36 0.58
C SER A 77 -3.09 -15.12 1.53
N HIS A 78 -3.50 -13.87 1.73
CA HIS A 78 -4.56 -13.48 2.66
C HIS A 78 -5.75 -12.91 1.90
N HIS A 79 -6.67 -13.79 1.51
CA HIS A 79 -7.88 -13.42 0.78
C HIS A 79 -8.91 -12.80 1.73
N GLU A 80 -9.00 -11.49 1.76
CA GLU A 80 -10.04 -10.75 2.48
C GLU A 80 -10.90 -9.97 1.47
N PRO A 81 -12.15 -10.35 1.25
CA PRO A 81 -13.08 -9.64 0.36
C PRO A 81 -13.36 -8.20 0.83
N GLY A 82 -13.78 -7.35 -0.09
CA GLY A 82 -14.05 -5.93 0.19
C GLY A 82 -12.82 -5.05 0.04
N GLY A 83 -11.79 -5.51 -0.67
CA GLY A 83 -10.58 -4.74 -0.99
C GLY A 83 -10.79 -3.74 -2.12
N LEU A 84 -9.71 -3.04 -2.48
CA LEU A 84 -9.71 -2.05 -3.55
C LEU A 84 -9.69 -2.69 -4.93
N SER A 85 -10.23 -1.98 -5.92
CA SER A 85 -10.03 -2.34 -7.32
C SER A 85 -8.64 -1.90 -7.81
N VAL A 86 -8.21 -2.46 -8.93
CA VAL A 86 -6.97 -2.04 -9.60
C VAL A 86 -7.03 -0.55 -9.97
N ARG A 87 -8.21 -0.03 -10.33
CA ARG A 87 -8.41 1.38 -10.69
C ARG A 87 -8.25 2.30 -9.49
N ASP A 88 -8.74 1.90 -8.32
CA ASP A 88 -8.61 2.70 -7.09
C ASP A 88 -7.14 2.87 -6.71
N VAL A 89 -6.35 1.79 -6.72
CA VAL A 89 -4.93 1.83 -6.38
C VAL A 89 -4.13 2.66 -7.39
N ILE A 90 -4.41 2.54 -8.68
CA ILE A 90 -3.81 3.41 -9.70
C ILE A 90 -4.15 4.88 -9.40
N GLY A 91 -5.40 5.17 -9.02
CA GLY A 91 -5.83 6.52 -8.64
C GLY A 91 -5.02 7.07 -7.47
N ILE A 92 -4.79 6.26 -6.43
CA ILE A 92 -3.96 6.64 -5.28
C ILE A 92 -2.52 6.94 -5.72
N ILE A 93 -1.90 6.05 -6.51
CA ILE A 93 -0.53 6.27 -7.01
C ILE A 93 -0.45 7.59 -7.79
N HIS A 94 -1.42 7.86 -8.65
CA HIS A 94 -1.46 9.07 -9.46
C HIS A 94 -1.71 10.34 -8.64
N SER A 95 -2.40 10.26 -7.51
CA SER A 95 -2.66 11.41 -6.63
C SER A 95 -1.45 11.86 -5.80
N ILE A 96 -0.38 11.06 -5.74
CA ILE A 96 0.84 11.41 -5.00
C ILE A 96 1.54 12.58 -5.68
N ASN A 97 1.55 13.73 -5.02
CA ASN A 97 2.24 14.95 -5.47
C ASN A 97 3.54 15.15 -4.67
N ALA A 98 4.41 14.15 -4.69
CA ALA A 98 5.68 14.13 -3.96
C ALA A 98 6.74 13.39 -4.78
N SER A 99 8.01 13.57 -4.41
CA SER A 99 9.12 12.84 -5.03
C SER A 99 9.15 11.39 -4.54
N ILE A 100 8.85 10.43 -5.40
CA ILE A 100 8.94 9.01 -5.08
C ILE A 100 10.40 8.58 -5.18
N VAL A 101 11.02 8.27 -4.04
CA VAL A 101 12.45 7.92 -3.94
C VAL A 101 12.70 6.42 -3.94
N GLY A 102 11.67 5.62 -3.78
CA GLY A 102 11.75 4.16 -3.83
C GLY A 102 10.40 3.50 -3.69
N ALA A 103 10.32 2.24 -4.04
CA ALA A 103 9.10 1.47 -3.87
C ALA A 103 9.39 -0.04 -3.82
N ASP A 104 8.47 -0.78 -3.22
CA ASP A 104 8.36 -2.22 -3.37
C ASP A 104 6.91 -2.64 -3.69
N VAL A 105 6.76 -3.84 -4.25
CA VAL A 105 5.48 -4.50 -4.47
C VAL A 105 5.60 -5.90 -3.88
N VAL A 106 4.81 -6.21 -2.87
CA VAL A 106 4.93 -7.41 -2.05
C VAL A 106 3.66 -8.28 -2.05
N GLU A 107 3.74 -9.44 -1.44
CA GLU A 107 2.64 -10.41 -1.23
C GLU A 107 2.13 -11.11 -2.51
N LEU A 108 2.85 -11.06 -3.64
CA LEU A 108 2.54 -11.95 -4.76
C LEU A 108 2.78 -13.40 -4.37
N ASN A 109 1.74 -14.22 -4.44
CA ASN A 109 1.82 -15.67 -4.29
C ASN A 109 1.60 -16.37 -5.65
N PRO A 110 2.67 -16.73 -6.39
CA PRO A 110 2.55 -17.32 -7.71
C PRO A 110 1.83 -18.68 -7.72
N GLN A 111 1.84 -19.41 -6.59
CA GLN A 111 1.17 -20.72 -6.49
C GLN A 111 -0.36 -20.59 -6.44
N ARG A 112 -0.86 -19.43 -6.06
CA ARG A 112 -2.30 -19.12 -5.99
C ARG A 112 -2.77 -18.29 -7.19
N ASP A 113 -1.85 -17.84 -8.05
CA ASP A 113 -2.19 -17.02 -9.20
C ASP A 113 -2.93 -17.82 -10.27
N LEU A 114 -3.91 -17.20 -10.87
CA LEU A 114 -4.71 -17.78 -11.94
C LEU A 114 -4.23 -17.21 -13.29
N ASN A 115 -3.58 -18.06 -14.08
CA ASN A 115 -3.10 -17.70 -15.42
C ASN A 115 -2.22 -16.41 -15.46
N GLY A 116 -1.52 -16.10 -14.38
CA GLY A 116 -0.68 -14.91 -14.31
C GLY A 116 -1.44 -13.59 -14.18
N MET A 117 -2.72 -13.62 -13.81
CA MET A 117 -3.53 -12.40 -13.66
C MET A 117 -2.99 -11.47 -12.58
N THR A 118 -2.64 -12.03 -11.42
CA THR A 118 -2.06 -11.24 -10.31
C THR A 118 -0.68 -10.72 -10.67
N ALA A 119 0.15 -11.55 -11.31
CA ALA A 119 1.46 -11.12 -11.79
C ALA A 119 1.34 -9.98 -12.81
N ALA A 120 0.33 -9.99 -13.68
CA ALA A 120 0.05 -8.89 -14.62
C ALA A 120 -0.35 -7.60 -13.88
N VAL A 121 -1.18 -7.70 -12.82
CA VAL A 121 -1.53 -6.54 -11.99
C VAL A 121 -0.29 -6.02 -11.26
N ALA A 122 0.51 -6.89 -10.64
CA ALA A 122 1.76 -6.49 -9.97
C ALA A 122 2.71 -5.76 -10.93
N ALA A 123 2.92 -6.29 -12.13
CA ALA A 123 3.72 -5.63 -13.17
C ALA A 123 3.13 -4.27 -13.60
N LYS A 124 1.80 -4.16 -13.68
CA LYS A 124 1.12 -2.89 -13.93
C LYS A 124 1.40 -1.87 -12.83
N MET A 125 1.34 -2.28 -11.57
CA MET A 125 1.64 -1.38 -10.42
C MET A 125 3.10 -0.90 -10.46
N VAL A 126 4.05 -1.79 -10.69
CA VAL A 126 5.46 -1.42 -10.88
C VAL A 126 5.62 -0.37 -11.98
N LYS A 127 4.94 -0.56 -13.12
CA LYS A 127 4.97 0.39 -14.25
C LYS A 127 4.38 1.76 -13.86
N GLU A 128 3.26 1.80 -13.15
CA GLU A 128 2.63 3.06 -12.73
C GLU A 128 3.51 3.83 -11.75
N ILE A 129 4.07 3.13 -10.76
CA ILE A 129 5.00 3.72 -9.79
C ILE A 129 6.26 4.25 -10.50
N ALA A 130 6.88 3.42 -11.36
CA ALA A 130 8.07 3.83 -12.11
C ALA A 130 7.79 5.04 -13.03
N GLY A 131 6.61 5.09 -13.65
CA GLY A 131 6.17 6.24 -14.44
C GLY A 131 6.10 7.53 -13.62
N LYS A 132 5.59 7.45 -12.39
CA LYS A 132 5.55 8.60 -11.47
C LYS A 132 6.95 9.04 -11.03
N MET A 133 7.88 8.11 -10.79
CA MET A 133 9.27 8.43 -10.39
C MET A 133 10.04 9.21 -11.46
N VAL A 134 9.70 9.03 -12.74
CA VAL A 134 10.39 9.69 -13.87
C VAL A 134 9.85 11.09 -14.14
N ILE A 135 8.61 11.38 -13.76
CA ILE A 135 7.91 12.63 -14.07
C ILE A 135 8.15 13.70 -12.97
N THR A 136 8.57 13.29 -11.80
CA THR A 136 8.92 14.16 -10.66
C THR A 136 10.40 14.44 -10.64
#